data_be37994f39c4792ee506550ae80a92db
#
_entry.id   be37994f39c4792ee506550ae80a92db
#
_cell.length_a   1.000
_cell.length_b   1.000
_cell.length_c   1.000
_cell.angle_alpha   90.00
_cell.angle_beta   90.00
_cell.angle_gamma   90.00
#
_symmetry.space_group_name_H-M   'P 1'
#
loop_
_entity.id
_entity.type
_entity.pdbx_description
1 polymer ?
#
loop_
_entity_poly.entity_id
_entity_poly.type
_entity_poly.pdbx_seq_one_letter_code
_entity_poly.pdbx_strand_id
1 'polypeptide(L)'
;DLVLVDEAEKKRRALIDGALEKAVEGLERYMDMEKEDAGQSLERRRQLVSEELRRRYINSRGRVGPEVDNVMKSIVSPISSEIFKVCLPHGLLVPFPNNSFSCMITSGAKGSNVNQTQVSCALGQQELEGRRVPMMVSGKTLPSFRAYDPMPRAGGWVSDRFLTGIRPQEYFFHCMAGREGLVDTAVKTSRSGYLQHCIIKHLEDLTVQYDYSVRNSDGTVVQTLYGDDGIDVSKVKYLTGKPAQLDFLAKNSSMLVYKYGLNETFFKDTGLNTEKAAVLHAEVRCAREELEKSKELLAEGKEVEFSRSSVVEARRRVRKGEWEIGNLSDQFYPAVITKVHSKSGVTYDLVFSDTKKKEKRVPRTLFDSAEGIEVELIRLRLPDPVNWQLNVCRNIGAVNEKYQESLDKYRAKRDSENGTGEVDSGGLEMLFWMKYMRSLVDPGESVGVIAGQSIGEPSTQMTLNTFHLAGHGAVNVTLGIPRLREIIMTGSRTIATPMMQIPLLPTVPQDSAERLMKKLHRIGLSELLDPECYFRVVNY
;
A
#
# COMPACT_ATOMS: atom_id res chain seq x y z
N ASP A 1 19.01 -17.49 -27.81
CA ASP A 1 17.96 -16.94 -26.92
C ASP A 1 18.01 -15.42 -26.79
N LEU A 2 19.18 -14.78 -26.91
CA LEU A 2 19.38 -13.34 -26.67
C LEU A 2 19.74 -12.56 -27.94
N VAL A 3 19.89 -13.22 -29.06
CA VAL A 3 20.20 -12.63 -30.36
C VAL A 3 18.94 -12.02 -30.97
N LEU A 4 19.06 -10.84 -31.57
CA LEU A 4 17.97 -10.16 -32.27
C LEU A 4 17.89 -10.61 -33.74
N VAL A 5 16.69 -10.54 -34.30
CA VAL A 5 16.45 -10.68 -35.75
C VAL A 5 17.08 -9.47 -36.45
N ASP A 6 17.60 -9.66 -37.68
CA ASP A 6 18.28 -8.63 -38.47
C ASP A 6 17.45 -7.34 -38.64
N GLU A 7 16.14 -7.46 -38.79
CA GLU A 7 15.25 -6.31 -38.88
C GLU A 7 15.18 -5.51 -37.59
N ALA A 8 15.09 -6.17 -36.42
CA ALA A 8 15.09 -5.53 -35.13
C ALA A 8 16.45 -4.87 -34.83
N GLU A 9 17.55 -5.50 -35.24
CA GLU A 9 18.90 -4.94 -35.09
C GLU A 9 19.08 -3.69 -35.95
N LYS A 10 18.58 -3.67 -37.18
CA LYS A 10 18.61 -2.48 -38.05
C LYS A 10 17.80 -1.32 -37.46
N LYS A 11 16.59 -1.61 -36.99
CA LYS A 11 15.74 -0.59 -36.31
C LYS A 11 16.40 -0.07 -35.04
N ARG A 12 17.00 -0.93 -34.23
CA ARG A 12 17.74 -0.56 -33.02
C ARG A 12 18.89 0.41 -33.35
N ARG A 13 19.70 0.11 -34.37
CA ARG A 13 20.82 0.98 -34.79
C ARG A 13 20.34 2.33 -35.28
N ALA A 14 19.28 2.36 -36.11
CA ALA A 14 18.70 3.62 -36.61
C ALA A 14 18.21 4.52 -35.46
N LEU A 15 17.61 3.95 -34.38
CA LEU A 15 17.19 4.71 -33.22
C LEU A 15 18.40 5.25 -32.43
N ILE A 16 19.48 4.48 -32.33
CA ILE A 16 20.71 4.90 -31.65
C ILE A 16 21.41 6.04 -32.42
N ASP A 17 21.49 5.92 -33.73
CA ASP A 17 22.11 6.94 -34.59
C ASP A 17 21.32 8.25 -34.55
N GLY A 18 19.97 8.18 -34.54
CA GLY A 18 19.10 9.35 -34.40
C GLY A 18 19.09 9.97 -32.99
N ALA A 19 19.60 9.29 -31.97
CA ALA A 19 19.60 9.80 -30.59
C ALA A 19 20.47 11.05 -30.40
N LEU A 20 21.59 11.14 -31.12
CA LEU A 20 22.46 12.31 -31.05
C LEU A 20 21.76 13.56 -31.61
N GLU A 21 21.13 13.44 -32.76
CA GLU A 21 20.42 14.54 -33.40
C GLU A 21 19.29 15.06 -32.51
N LYS A 22 18.44 14.15 -32.00
CA LYS A 22 17.38 14.48 -31.05
C LYS A 22 17.90 15.15 -29.78
N ALA A 23 19.07 14.73 -29.28
CA ALA A 23 19.69 15.33 -28.11
C ALA A 23 20.14 16.77 -28.36
N VAL A 24 20.78 17.03 -29.50
CA VAL A 24 21.22 18.38 -29.90
C VAL A 24 20.00 19.29 -30.10
N GLU A 25 18.98 18.85 -30.86
CA GLU A 25 17.73 19.60 -31.07
C GLU A 25 17.00 19.93 -29.75
N GLY A 26 16.95 18.98 -28.83
CA GLY A 26 16.29 19.19 -27.53
C GLY A 26 17.01 20.21 -26.67
N LEU A 27 18.34 20.22 -26.70
CA LEU A 27 19.15 21.23 -26.00
C LEU A 27 19.06 22.60 -26.68
N GLU A 28 19.05 22.67 -28.01
CA GLU A 28 18.82 23.92 -28.74
C GLU A 28 17.49 24.56 -28.38
N ARG A 29 16.40 23.76 -28.30
CA ARG A 29 15.08 24.24 -27.83
C ARG A 29 15.11 24.74 -26.38
N TYR A 30 15.78 24.02 -25.50
CA TYR A 30 15.91 24.43 -24.09
C TYR A 30 16.67 25.73 -23.93
N MET A 31 17.66 25.96 -24.80
CA MET A 31 18.51 27.15 -24.77
C MET A 31 17.95 28.32 -25.59
N ASP A 32 16.78 28.17 -26.25
CA ASP A 32 16.18 29.15 -27.15
C ASP A 32 17.16 29.63 -28.25
N MET A 33 17.99 28.71 -28.75
CA MET A 33 18.90 29.01 -29.87
C MET A 33 18.12 29.23 -31.15
N GLU A 34 18.39 30.32 -31.87
CA GLU A 34 17.69 30.66 -33.11
C GLU A 34 17.92 29.57 -34.18
N LYS A 35 16.85 29.25 -34.96
CA LYS A 35 16.91 28.24 -36.02
C LYS A 35 17.73 28.61 -37.26
N GLU A 36 18.45 29.72 -37.21
CA GLU A 36 19.31 30.13 -38.33
C GLU A 36 20.39 29.10 -38.69
N ASP A 37 20.68 28.21 -37.78
CA ASP A 37 21.68 27.16 -37.93
C ASP A 37 21.14 25.82 -38.47
N ALA A 38 19.85 25.72 -38.84
CA ALA A 38 19.22 24.46 -39.31
C ALA A 38 19.88 23.85 -40.58
N GLY A 39 20.66 24.64 -41.32
CA GLY A 39 21.45 24.19 -42.50
C GLY A 39 22.88 23.77 -42.19
N GLN A 40 23.33 23.88 -40.93
CA GLN A 40 24.71 23.55 -40.56
C GLN A 40 24.88 22.05 -40.29
N SER A 41 26.13 21.57 -40.43
CA SER A 41 26.44 20.17 -40.09
C SER A 41 26.20 19.88 -38.62
N LEU A 42 25.77 18.66 -38.30
CA LEU A 42 25.48 18.20 -36.92
C LEU A 42 26.68 18.44 -35.96
N GLU A 43 27.91 18.31 -36.48
CA GLU A 43 29.14 18.55 -35.72
C GLU A 43 29.28 20.04 -35.33
N ARG A 44 28.89 20.97 -36.22
CA ARG A 44 28.92 22.42 -35.94
C ARG A 44 27.83 22.80 -34.92
N ARG A 45 26.61 22.31 -35.06
CA ARG A 45 25.54 22.50 -34.10
C ARG A 45 25.94 21.98 -32.71
N ARG A 46 26.57 20.81 -32.64
CA ARG A 46 27.12 20.25 -31.39
C ARG A 46 28.16 21.18 -30.73
N GLN A 47 29.03 21.80 -31.52
CA GLN A 47 30.02 22.76 -31.00
C GLN A 47 29.33 23.99 -30.41
N LEU A 48 28.38 24.59 -31.13
CA LEU A 48 27.63 25.77 -30.65
C LEU A 48 26.85 25.46 -29.36
N VAL A 49 26.18 24.33 -29.28
CA VAL A 49 25.49 23.86 -28.06
C VAL A 49 26.50 23.69 -26.91
N SER A 50 27.69 23.14 -27.18
CA SER A 50 28.74 22.97 -26.17
C SER A 50 29.27 24.31 -25.64
N GLU A 51 29.43 25.31 -26.48
CA GLU A 51 29.89 26.65 -26.11
C GLU A 51 28.82 27.37 -25.26
N GLU A 52 27.54 27.30 -25.65
CA GLU A 52 26.47 27.91 -24.88
C GLU A 52 26.24 27.18 -23.53
N LEU A 53 26.32 25.85 -23.48
CA LEU A 53 26.34 25.11 -22.22
C LEU A 53 27.45 25.56 -21.31
N ARG A 54 28.67 25.68 -21.83
CA ARG A 54 29.83 26.18 -21.07
C ARG A 54 29.55 27.56 -20.47
N ARG A 55 28.99 28.47 -21.27
CA ARG A 55 28.65 29.83 -20.84
C ARG A 55 27.62 29.80 -19.69
N ARG A 56 26.54 29.02 -19.85
CA ARG A 56 25.49 28.88 -18.84
C ARG A 56 26.00 28.23 -17.56
N TYR A 57 26.81 27.19 -17.65
CA TYR A 57 27.42 26.54 -16.48
C TYR A 57 28.32 27.49 -15.69
N ILE A 58 29.12 28.29 -16.36
CA ILE A 58 30.00 29.26 -15.70
C ILE A 58 29.18 30.38 -15.05
N ASN A 59 28.22 30.95 -15.76
CA ASN A 59 27.39 32.04 -15.26
C ASN A 59 26.50 31.61 -14.08
N SER A 60 25.95 30.43 -14.14
CA SER A 60 25.07 29.88 -13.08
C SER A 60 25.82 29.25 -11.90
N ARG A 61 27.16 29.21 -11.94
CA ARG A 61 27.99 28.46 -10.98
C ARG A 61 27.55 27.00 -10.83
N GLY A 62 27.15 26.35 -11.94
CA GLY A 62 26.75 24.95 -11.99
C GLY A 62 25.27 24.66 -11.65
N ARG A 63 24.45 25.66 -11.32
CA ARG A 63 23.03 25.48 -11.00
C ARG A 63 22.20 24.95 -12.18
N VAL A 64 22.63 25.22 -13.41
CA VAL A 64 21.97 24.71 -14.65
C VAL A 64 22.13 23.19 -14.83
N GLY A 65 23.10 22.55 -14.15
CA GLY A 65 23.35 21.12 -14.29
C GLY A 65 22.11 20.23 -14.14
N PRO A 66 21.36 20.32 -13.03
CA PRO A 66 20.14 19.53 -12.85
C PRO A 66 19.06 19.76 -13.91
N GLU A 67 18.93 20.98 -14.44
CA GLU A 67 17.95 21.28 -15.49
C GLU A 67 18.35 20.62 -16.81
N VAL A 68 19.61 20.74 -17.21
CA VAL A 68 20.16 20.08 -18.39
C VAL A 68 20.02 18.54 -18.27
N ASP A 69 20.25 17.99 -17.09
CA ASP A 69 20.07 16.56 -16.82
C ASP A 69 18.62 16.12 -17.01
N ASN A 70 17.65 16.92 -16.54
CA ASN A 70 16.22 16.65 -16.74
C ASN A 70 15.82 16.72 -18.21
N VAL A 71 16.30 17.73 -18.94
CA VAL A 71 16.06 17.87 -20.40
C VAL A 71 16.63 16.67 -21.14
N MET A 72 17.86 16.30 -20.87
CA MET A 72 18.49 15.13 -21.50
C MET A 72 17.77 13.83 -21.16
N LYS A 73 17.34 13.67 -19.92
CA LYS A 73 16.57 12.51 -19.46
C LYS A 73 15.22 12.41 -20.19
N SER A 74 14.52 13.52 -20.39
CA SER A 74 13.26 13.58 -21.12
C SER A 74 13.40 13.19 -22.60
N ILE A 75 14.58 13.41 -23.19
CA ILE A 75 14.87 13.04 -24.60
C ILE A 75 15.31 11.58 -24.71
N VAL A 76 16.23 11.15 -23.86
CA VAL A 76 16.87 9.83 -23.96
C VAL A 76 15.99 8.70 -23.45
N SER A 77 15.12 8.94 -22.44
CA SER A 77 14.24 7.92 -21.89
C SER A 77 13.22 7.35 -22.88
N PRO A 78 12.51 8.17 -23.68
CA PRO A 78 11.65 7.66 -24.75
C PRO A 78 12.39 6.83 -25.78
N ILE A 79 13.59 7.28 -26.20
CA ILE A 79 14.42 6.55 -27.18
C ILE A 79 14.79 5.16 -26.63
N SER A 80 15.22 5.09 -25.39
CA SER A 80 15.55 3.82 -24.74
C SER A 80 14.31 2.91 -24.67
N SER A 81 13.14 3.47 -24.36
CA SER A 81 11.88 2.72 -24.33
C SER A 81 11.48 2.19 -25.71
N GLU A 82 11.69 2.97 -26.78
CA GLU A 82 11.46 2.53 -28.16
C GLU A 82 12.42 1.39 -28.54
N ILE A 83 13.70 1.51 -28.21
CA ILE A 83 14.69 0.44 -28.42
C ILE A 83 14.23 -0.85 -27.73
N PHE A 84 13.78 -0.77 -26.48
CA PHE A 84 13.29 -1.95 -25.76
C PHE A 84 12.07 -2.58 -26.41
N LYS A 85 11.11 -1.78 -26.88
CA LYS A 85 9.91 -2.27 -27.58
C LYS A 85 10.22 -2.94 -28.93
N VAL A 86 11.24 -2.45 -29.64
CA VAL A 86 11.70 -3.06 -30.89
C VAL A 86 12.37 -4.40 -30.64
N CYS A 87 13.14 -4.51 -29.55
CA CYS A 87 13.89 -5.71 -29.25
C CYS A 87 13.05 -6.79 -28.56
N LEU A 88 12.14 -6.39 -27.65
CA LEU A 88 11.39 -7.31 -26.79
C LEU A 88 9.88 -7.04 -26.87
N PRO A 89 9.03 -8.07 -26.86
CA PRO A 89 9.35 -9.51 -26.85
C PRO A 89 9.60 -10.10 -28.24
N HIS A 90 9.25 -9.40 -29.31
CA HIS A 90 9.14 -9.96 -30.68
C HIS A 90 10.41 -9.86 -31.53
N GLY A 91 11.40 -9.08 -31.09
CA GLY A 91 12.64 -8.87 -31.83
C GLY A 91 13.71 -9.96 -31.64
N LEU A 92 13.45 -10.96 -30.79
CA LEU A 92 14.38 -12.06 -30.54
C LEU A 92 14.31 -13.13 -31.61
N LEU A 93 15.47 -13.71 -31.96
CA LEU A 93 15.56 -14.79 -32.93
C LEU A 93 14.80 -16.04 -32.46
N VAL A 94 14.85 -16.33 -31.16
CA VAL A 94 14.07 -17.41 -30.53
C VAL A 94 13.01 -16.76 -29.65
N PRO A 95 11.73 -16.78 -30.05
CA PRO A 95 10.65 -16.17 -29.28
C PRO A 95 10.21 -17.05 -28.10
N PHE A 96 9.48 -16.46 -27.15
CA PHE A 96 8.75 -17.22 -26.13
C PHE A 96 7.67 -18.10 -26.81
N PRO A 97 7.41 -19.36 -26.41
CA PRO A 97 7.93 -20.04 -25.20
C PRO A 97 9.24 -20.82 -25.37
N ASN A 98 9.80 -20.89 -26.57
CA ASN A 98 11.00 -21.68 -26.86
C ASN A 98 12.30 -21.03 -26.34
N ASN A 99 12.22 -19.77 -25.90
CA ASN A 99 13.34 -19.02 -25.33
C ASN A 99 13.48 -19.31 -23.85
N SER A 100 14.51 -20.03 -23.44
CA SER A 100 14.77 -20.42 -22.05
C SER A 100 14.96 -19.23 -21.12
N PHE A 101 15.65 -18.17 -21.59
CA PHE A 101 15.87 -16.96 -20.81
C PHE A 101 14.54 -16.20 -20.54
N SER A 102 13.73 -16.04 -21.56
CA SER A 102 12.40 -15.45 -21.43
C SER A 102 11.47 -16.29 -20.55
N CYS A 103 11.57 -17.63 -20.62
CA CYS A 103 10.83 -18.54 -19.73
C CYS A 103 11.21 -18.33 -18.25
N MET A 104 12.50 -18.21 -17.93
CA MET A 104 12.94 -17.96 -16.57
C MET A 104 12.40 -16.63 -15.99
N ILE A 105 12.37 -15.59 -16.81
CA ILE A 105 11.85 -14.28 -16.42
C ILE A 105 10.32 -14.30 -16.26
N THR A 106 9.62 -14.86 -17.24
CA THR A 106 8.15 -14.90 -17.25
C THR A 106 7.59 -15.76 -16.13
N SER A 107 8.25 -16.87 -15.81
CA SER A 107 7.88 -17.73 -14.68
C SER A 107 8.26 -17.13 -13.31
N GLY A 108 9.07 -16.07 -13.28
CA GLY A 108 9.59 -15.49 -12.05
C GLY A 108 10.66 -16.32 -11.36
N ALA A 109 11.19 -17.35 -12.01
CA ALA A 109 12.20 -18.23 -11.42
C ALA A 109 13.53 -17.51 -11.18
N LYS A 110 14.03 -16.75 -12.17
CA LYS A 110 15.30 -16.02 -12.07
C LYS A 110 15.37 -14.89 -13.09
N GLY A 111 15.97 -13.76 -12.67
CA GLY A 111 16.19 -12.61 -13.53
C GLY A 111 14.96 -11.67 -13.63
N SER A 112 15.16 -10.60 -14.37
CA SER A 112 14.12 -9.61 -14.66
C SER A 112 14.20 -9.14 -16.12
N ASN A 113 13.16 -8.46 -16.61
CA ASN A 113 13.17 -7.84 -17.94
C ASN A 113 14.37 -6.90 -18.12
N VAL A 114 14.81 -6.23 -17.04
CA VAL A 114 15.99 -5.35 -17.07
C VAL A 114 17.26 -6.14 -17.45
N ASN A 115 17.45 -7.33 -16.91
CA ASN A 115 18.60 -8.19 -17.27
C ASN A 115 18.56 -8.55 -18.76
N GLN A 116 17.39 -8.90 -19.28
CA GLN A 116 17.23 -9.24 -20.71
C GLN A 116 17.49 -8.03 -21.62
N THR A 117 16.98 -6.85 -21.26
CA THR A 117 17.22 -5.63 -22.02
C THR A 117 18.69 -5.24 -22.05
N GLN A 118 19.39 -5.33 -20.91
CA GLN A 118 20.82 -5.01 -20.83
C GLN A 118 21.68 -5.96 -21.66
N VAL A 119 21.31 -7.22 -21.74
CA VAL A 119 22.07 -8.21 -22.53
C VAL A 119 21.76 -8.10 -24.02
N SER A 120 20.49 -7.96 -24.41
CA SER A 120 20.02 -8.06 -25.81
C SER A 120 19.84 -6.72 -26.52
N CYS A 121 19.51 -5.64 -25.79
CA CYS A 121 19.10 -4.37 -26.39
C CYS A 121 20.10 -3.24 -26.19
N ALA A 122 20.18 -2.70 -24.98
CA ALA A 122 21.09 -1.66 -24.56
C ALA A 122 21.17 -1.60 -23.02
N LEU A 123 22.27 -1.12 -22.44
CA LEU A 123 22.33 -0.89 -21.00
C LEU A 123 21.50 0.33 -20.57
N GLY A 124 21.38 1.35 -21.42
CA GLY A 124 20.63 2.56 -21.10
C GLY A 124 21.43 3.60 -20.32
N GLN A 125 20.71 4.55 -19.72
CA GLN A 125 21.32 5.64 -18.95
C GLN A 125 21.90 5.11 -17.63
N GLN A 126 23.17 5.39 -17.40
CA GLN A 126 23.84 5.17 -16.11
C GLN A 126 23.65 6.43 -15.26
N GLU A 127 23.14 6.26 -14.06
CA GLU A 127 22.86 7.35 -13.13
C GLU A 127 23.64 7.15 -11.84
N LEU A 128 24.04 8.26 -11.24
CA LEU A 128 24.66 8.35 -9.93
C LEU A 128 23.82 9.28 -9.07
N GLU A 129 23.33 8.79 -7.95
CA GLU A 129 22.40 9.52 -7.07
C GLU A 129 21.18 10.10 -7.82
N GLY A 130 20.68 9.37 -8.83
CA GLY A 130 19.53 9.79 -9.66
C GLY A 130 19.82 10.88 -10.67
N ARG A 131 21.07 11.24 -10.87
CA ARG A 131 21.55 12.24 -11.84
C ARG A 131 22.43 11.58 -12.89
N ARG A 132 22.61 12.27 -14.00
CA ARG A 132 23.60 11.87 -15.01
C ARG A 132 25.00 11.92 -14.40
N VAL A 133 25.95 11.25 -15.05
CA VAL A 133 27.35 11.24 -14.59
C VAL A 133 27.86 12.68 -14.35
N PRO A 134 28.36 13.00 -13.16
CA PRO A 134 28.77 14.34 -12.80
C PRO A 134 29.97 14.80 -13.63
N MET A 135 29.99 16.09 -13.98
CA MET A 135 31.11 16.71 -14.66
C MET A 135 32.16 17.17 -13.65
N MET A 136 33.43 16.97 -14.00
CA MET A 136 34.56 17.54 -13.29
C MET A 136 34.62 19.07 -13.49
N VAL A 137 35.44 19.76 -12.72
CA VAL A 137 35.70 21.21 -12.85
C VAL A 137 36.15 21.60 -14.27
N SER A 138 36.81 20.68 -14.98
CA SER A 138 37.19 20.85 -16.39
C SER A 138 36.02 20.86 -17.39
N GLY A 139 34.78 20.64 -16.95
CA GLY A 139 33.59 20.46 -17.80
C GLY A 139 33.53 19.12 -18.50
N LYS A 140 34.36 18.16 -18.12
CA LYS A 140 34.41 16.82 -18.72
C LYS A 140 33.86 15.80 -17.73
N THR A 141 33.17 14.77 -18.22
CA THR A 141 32.78 13.58 -17.44
C THR A 141 33.93 12.57 -17.37
N LEU A 142 34.65 12.39 -18.48
CA LEU A 142 35.92 11.65 -18.57
C LEU A 142 36.90 12.39 -19.44
N PRO A 143 38.21 12.15 -19.29
CA PRO A 143 39.26 12.82 -20.11
C PRO A 143 39.08 12.64 -21.62
N SER A 144 38.47 11.54 -22.04
CA SER A 144 38.24 11.20 -23.46
C SER A 144 37.08 11.98 -24.13
N PHE A 145 36.22 12.63 -23.34
CA PHE A 145 35.14 13.46 -23.86
C PHE A 145 35.56 14.92 -23.94
N ARG A 146 34.91 15.67 -24.83
CA ARG A 146 35.09 17.13 -24.91
C ARG A 146 34.47 17.80 -23.68
N ALA A 147 34.94 18.97 -23.32
CA ALA A 147 34.32 19.74 -22.24
C ALA A 147 32.91 20.20 -22.65
N TYR A 148 31.95 20.06 -21.73
CA TYR A 148 30.55 20.41 -21.93
C TYR A 148 29.90 19.71 -23.14
N ASP A 149 30.30 18.46 -23.41
CA ASP A 149 29.82 17.70 -24.54
C ASP A 149 28.32 17.36 -24.38
N PRO A 150 27.45 17.79 -25.33
CA PRO A 150 26.01 17.55 -25.25
C PRO A 150 25.59 16.11 -25.60
N MET A 151 26.54 15.27 -26.01
CA MET A 151 26.22 13.90 -26.41
C MET A 151 25.63 13.07 -25.25
N PRO A 152 24.57 12.27 -25.48
CA PRO A 152 24.04 11.36 -24.48
C PRO A 152 25.11 10.46 -23.87
N ARG A 153 26.03 9.94 -24.68
CA ARG A 153 27.15 9.09 -24.24
C ARG A 153 28.08 9.79 -23.26
N ALA A 154 28.34 11.07 -23.44
CA ALA A 154 29.18 11.82 -22.51
C ALA A 154 28.56 11.97 -21.13
N GLY A 155 27.23 11.93 -21.03
CA GLY A 155 26.46 11.94 -19.79
C GLY A 155 26.11 10.57 -19.22
N GLY A 156 26.69 9.49 -19.74
CA GLY A 156 26.50 8.15 -19.19
C GLY A 156 25.41 7.32 -19.85
N TRP A 157 24.88 7.72 -20.99
CA TRP A 157 23.97 6.86 -21.75
C TRP A 157 24.74 5.80 -22.53
N VAL A 158 24.51 4.53 -22.24
CA VAL A 158 25.17 3.37 -22.86
C VAL A 158 24.22 2.74 -23.87
N SER A 159 24.54 2.95 -25.17
CA SER A 159 23.79 2.40 -26.30
C SER A 159 24.18 0.97 -26.65
N ASP A 160 25.36 0.53 -26.19
CA ASP A 160 25.85 -0.81 -26.42
C ASP A 160 25.21 -1.79 -25.43
N ARG A 161 25.34 -3.09 -25.70
CA ARG A 161 24.76 -4.21 -24.93
C ARG A 161 25.83 -5.20 -24.53
N PHE A 162 25.59 -6.00 -23.52
CA PHE A 162 26.56 -7.01 -23.07
C PHE A 162 26.86 -8.05 -24.13
N LEU A 163 25.87 -8.45 -24.94
CA LEU A 163 26.03 -9.48 -25.97
C LEU A 163 27.12 -9.12 -26.99
N THR A 164 27.21 -7.83 -27.38
CA THR A 164 28.21 -7.35 -28.36
C THR A 164 29.42 -6.72 -27.71
N GLY A 165 29.40 -6.54 -26.40
CA GLY A 165 30.40 -5.82 -25.64
C GLY A 165 30.10 -4.31 -25.57
N ILE A 166 30.73 -3.64 -24.62
CA ILE A 166 30.60 -2.22 -24.35
C ILE A 166 31.97 -1.53 -24.45
N ARG A 167 31.95 -0.23 -24.79
CA ARG A 167 33.19 0.56 -24.95
C ARG A 167 33.82 0.90 -23.61
N PRO A 168 35.12 1.15 -23.53
CA PRO A 168 35.81 1.40 -22.26
C PRO A 168 35.21 2.54 -21.43
N GLN A 169 34.80 3.67 -22.08
CA GLN A 169 34.17 4.80 -21.39
C GLN A 169 32.82 4.43 -20.78
N GLU A 170 32.01 3.71 -21.56
CA GLU A 170 30.69 3.23 -21.14
C GLU A 170 30.80 2.19 -20.03
N TYR A 171 31.79 1.31 -20.13
CA TYR A 171 32.11 0.35 -19.07
C TYR A 171 32.49 1.07 -17.76
N PHE A 172 33.28 2.15 -17.84
CA PHE A 172 33.64 2.92 -16.67
C PHE A 172 32.41 3.54 -15.99
N PHE A 173 31.50 4.12 -16.76
CA PHE A 173 30.25 4.66 -16.23
C PHE A 173 29.38 3.57 -15.60
N HIS A 174 29.33 2.41 -16.23
CA HIS A 174 28.62 1.25 -15.67
C HIS A 174 29.26 0.78 -14.35
N CYS A 175 30.58 0.78 -14.25
CA CYS A 175 31.29 0.47 -13.00
C CYS A 175 31.02 1.50 -11.91
N MET A 176 30.90 2.80 -12.23
CA MET A 176 30.56 3.84 -11.27
C MET A 176 29.15 3.60 -10.71
N ALA A 177 28.16 3.36 -11.57
CA ALA A 177 26.78 3.06 -11.16
C ALA A 177 26.70 1.73 -10.38
N GLY A 178 27.45 0.72 -10.82
CA GLY A 178 27.55 -0.56 -10.12
C GLY A 178 28.15 -0.42 -8.72
N ARG A 179 29.20 0.40 -8.56
CA ARG A 179 29.80 0.68 -7.25
C ARG A 179 28.84 1.38 -6.31
N GLU A 180 28.08 2.37 -6.80
CA GLU A 180 27.03 3.01 -6.01
C GLU A 180 26.02 1.97 -5.50
N GLY A 181 25.56 1.08 -6.38
CA GLY A 181 24.67 0.00 -5.99
C GLY A 181 25.25 -0.96 -4.94
N LEU A 182 26.56 -1.25 -5.02
CA LEU A 182 27.25 -2.09 -4.02
C LEU A 182 27.36 -1.38 -2.66
N VAL A 183 27.71 -0.09 -2.66
CA VAL A 183 27.77 0.73 -1.43
C VAL A 183 26.37 0.85 -0.81
N ASP A 184 25.37 1.15 -1.63
CA ASP A 184 23.97 1.24 -1.21
C ASP A 184 23.48 -0.08 -0.55
N THR A 185 23.80 -1.21 -1.15
CA THR A 185 23.48 -2.54 -0.60
C THR A 185 24.15 -2.77 0.75
N ALA A 186 25.43 -2.45 0.88
CA ALA A 186 26.19 -2.64 2.11
C ALA A 186 25.65 -1.77 3.28
N VAL A 187 25.37 -0.51 3.02
CA VAL A 187 24.82 0.43 4.03
C VAL A 187 23.38 0.07 4.39
N LYS A 188 22.59 -0.32 3.42
CA LYS A 188 21.18 -0.69 3.56
C LYS A 188 20.99 -1.91 4.48
N THR A 189 21.78 -2.96 4.30
CA THR A 189 21.71 -4.18 5.13
C THR A 189 22.00 -3.86 6.59
N SER A 190 23.01 -3.05 6.88
CA SER A 190 23.35 -2.63 8.24
C SER A 190 22.20 -1.85 8.90
N ARG A 191 21.67 -0.84 8.22
CA ARG A 191 20.61 0.02 8.75
C ARG A 191 19.28 -0.71 8.92
N SER A 192 18.90 -1.55 7.96
CA SER A 192 17.67 -2.35 8.05
C SER A 192 17.77 -3.42 9.13
N GLY A 193 18.94 -4.06 9.28
CA GLY A 193 19.20 -5.03 10.34
C GLY A 193 19.09 -4.41 11.73
N TYR A 194 19.66 -3.23 11.94
CA TYR A 194 19.53 -2.49 13.21
C TYR A 194 18.08 -2.08 13.48
N LEU A 195 17.36 -1.59 12.47
CA LEU A 195 15.93 -1.26 12.60
C LEU A 195 15.12 -2.48 13.01
N GLN A 196 15.32 -3.62 12.33
CA GLN A 196 14.66 -4.88 12.66
C GLN A 196 14.96 -5.32 14.10
N HIS A 197 16.21 -5.26 14.53
CA HIS A 197 16.60 -5.59 15.90
C HIS A 197 15.85 -4.73 16.91
N CYS A 198 15.80 -3.41 16.71
CA CYS A 198 15.09 -2.50 17.61
C CYS A 198 13.58 -2.82 17.68
N ILE A 199 12.94 -3.05 16.50
CA ILE A 199 11.51 -3.39 16.46
C ILE A 199 11.25 -4.70 17.19
N ILE A 200 12.05 -5.73 16.97
CA ILE A 200 11.90 -7.02 17.65
C ILE A 200 12.05 -6.87 19.14
N LYS A 201 13.06 -6.13 19.62
CA LYS A 201 13.26 -5.90 21.06
C LYS A 201 12.10 -5.17 21.74
N HIS A 202 11.37 -4.34 21.02
CA HIS A 202 10.16 -3.68 21.52
C HIS A 202 8.90 -4.55 21.48
N LEU A 203 8.88 -5.57 20.65
CA LEU A 203 7.70 -6.40 20.41
C LEU A 203 7.83 -7.84 20.89
N GLU A 204 9.01 -8.28 21.35
CA GLU A 204 9.29 -9.69 21.67
C GLU A 204 8.38 -10.27 22.77
N ASP A 205 7.83 -9.44 23.63
CA ASP A 205 6.95 -9.85 24.71
C ASP A 205 5.50 -10.14 24.26
N LEU A 206 5.14 -9.72 23.04
CA LEU A 206 3.78 -9.87 22.56
C LEU A 206 3.48 -11.30 22.14
N THR A 207 2.57 -11.93 22.85
CA THR A 207 2.13 -13.31 22.61
C THR A 207 0.62 -13.40 22.51
N VAL A 208 0.14 -14.40 21.76
CA VAL A 208 -1.29 -14.72 21.68
C VAL A 208 -1.68 -15.52 22.91
N GLN A 209 -2.74 -15.12 23.58
CA GLN A 209 -3.30 -15.83 24.71
C GLN A 209 -4.37 -16.85 24.28
N TYR A 210 -4.87 -17.65 25.23
CA TYR A 210 -5.91 -18.65 24.93
C TYR A 210 -7.25 -18.06 24.48
N ASP A 211 -7.48 -16.76 24.76
CA ASP A 211 -8.63 -15.99 24.29
C ASP A 211 -8.38 -15.30 22.95
N TYR A 212 -7.27 -15.62 22.26
CA TYR A 212 -6.78 -15.02 21.02
C TYR A 212 -6.49 -13.52 21.10
N SER A 213 -6.54 -12.93 22.30
CA SER A 213 -6.01 -11.58 22.51
C SER A 213 -4.49 -11.59 22.48
N VAL A 214 -3.91 -10.49 22.00
CA VAL A 214 -2.46 -10.27 22.03
C VAL A 214 -2.14 -9.47 23.28
N ARG A 215 -1.26 -10.00 24.13
CA ARG A 215 -0.84 -9.35 25.38
C ARG A 215 0.66 -9.34 25.50
N ASN A 216 1.15 -8.36 26.26
CA ASN A 216 2.55 -8.33 26.67
C ASN A 216 2.77 -9.16 27.97
N SER A 217 4.01 -9.17 28.47
CA SER A 217 4.39 -9.89 29.68
C SER A 217 3.62 -9.43 30.93
N ASP A 218 3.18 -8.17 30.99
CA ASP A 218 2.41 -7.61 32.11
C ASP A 218 0.92 -7.97 32.05
N GLY A 219 0.48 -8.68 31.00
CA GLY A 219 -0.92 -9.01 30.77
C GLY A 219 -1.75 -7.88 30.14
N THR A 220 -1.14 -6.75 29.82
CA THR A 220 -1.82 -5.64 29.13
C THR A 220 -2.26 -6.07 27.75
N VAL A 221 -3.54 -5.87 27.43
CA VAL A 221 -4.12 -6.21 26.12
C VAL A 221 -3.71 -5.15 25.10
N VAL A 222 -2.96 -5.57 24.08
CA VAL A 222 -2.55 -4.73 22.96
C VAL A 222 -3.55 -4.83 21.82
N GLN A 223 -4.08 -6.03 21.60
CA GLN A 223 -5.09 -6.31 20.59
C GLN A 223 -6.10 -7.32 21.14
N THR A 224 -7.38 -7.07 20.94
CA THR A 224 -8.46 -7.92 21.48
C THR A 224 -8.60 -9.24 20.74
N LEU A 225 -8.29 -9.26 19.45
CA LEU A 225 -8.24 -10.45 18.61
C LEU A 225 -7.05 -10.32 17.66
N TYR A 226 -6.18 -11.31 17.63
CA TYR A 226 -4.99 -11.29 16.77
C TYR A 226 -5.37 -11.06 15.31
N GLY A 227 -4.84 -9.98 14.69
CA GLY A 227 -5.07 -9.64 13.29
C GLY A 227 -6.54 -9.38 12.93
N ASP A 228 -7.42 -9.14 13.91
CA ASP A 228 -8.88 -9.01 13.77
C ASP A 228 -9.60 -10.26 13.23
N ASP A 229 -8.87 -11.32 12.90
CA ASP A 229 -9.40 -12.57 12.36
C ASP A 229 -8.89 -13.82 13.09
N GLY A 230 -7.90 -13.71 13.93
CA GLY A 230 -7.29 -14.80 14.67
C GLY A 230 -6.50 -15.81 13.82
N ILE A 231 -6.26 -15.53 12.53
CA ILE A 231 -5.64 -16.48 11.61
C ILE A 231 -4.11 -16.41 11.70
N ASP A 232 -3.47 -17.57 11.68
CA ASP A 232 -2.03 -17.69 11.53
C ASP A 232 -1.60 -17.23 10.13
N VAL A 233 -0.68 -16.26 10.07
CA VAL A 233 -0.18 -15.69 8.80
C VAL A 233 0.42 -16.73 7.85
N SER A 234 0.94 -17.84 8.37
CA SER A 234 1.45 -18.96 7.57
C SER A 234 0.35 -19.80 6.94
N LYS A 235 -0.84 -19.80 7.53
CA LYS A 235 -2.00 -20.63 7.15
C LYS A 235 -3.08 -19.86 6.39
N VAL A 236 -2.91 -18.55 6.18
CA VAL A 236 -3.91 -17.62 5.58
C VAL A 236 -4.26 -17.93 4.12
N LYS A 237 -3.49 -18.78 3.43
CA LYS A 237 -3.73 -19.10 2.01
C LYS A 237 -5.17 -19.57 1.78
N TYR A 238 -5.82 -18.93 0.81
CA TYR A 238 -7.22 -19.18 0.39
C TYR A 238 -8.29 -18.80 1.42
N LEU A 239 -7.95 -18.06 2.48
CA LEU A 239 -8.89 -17.58 3.49
C LEU A 239 -9.20 -16.08 3.43
N THR A 240 -8.74 -15.37 2.39
CA THR A 240 -8.97 -13.93 2.25
C THR A 240 -10.37 -13.57 1.72
N GLY A 241 -11.24 -14.54 1.50
CA GLY A 241 -12.62 -14.33 1.00
C GLY A 241 -12.73 -13.90 -0.46
N LYS A 242 -11.63 -13.90 -1.23
CA LYS A 242 -11.68 -13.56 -2.66
C LYS A 242 -12.41 -14.64 -3.45
N PRO A 243 -13.35 -14.29 -4.36
CA PRO A 243 -14.16 -15.28 -5.08
C PRO A 243 -13.35 -16.36 -5.81
N ALA A 244 -12.23 -16.00 -6.44
CA ALA A 244 -11.35 -16.94 -7.11
C ALA A 244 -10.70 -17.97 -6.16
N GLN A 245 -10.44 -17.59 -4.92
CA GLN A 245 -9.89 -18.49 -3.90
C GLN A 245 -10.95 -19.44 -3.37
N LEU A 246 -12.16 -18.96 -3.15
CA LEU A 246 -13.29 -19.78 -2.75
C LEU A 246 -13.65 -20.81 -3.86
N ASP A 247 -13.64 -20.37 -5.11
CA ASP A 247 -13.87 -21.25 -6.26
C ASP A 247 -12.79 -22.34 -6.39
N PHE A 248 -11.52 -21.97 -6.18
CA PHE A 248 -10.44 -22.94 -6.14
C PHE A 248 -10.61 -23.99 -5.04
N LEU A 249 -10.97 -23.58 -3.83
CA LEU A 249 -11.23 -24.50 -2.72
C LEU A 249 -12.46 -25.39 -2.98
N ALA A 250 -13.53 -24.82 -3.55
CA ALA A 250 -14.73 -25.56 -3.89
C ALA A 250 -14.46 -26.65 -4.94
N LYS A 251 -13.68 -26.34 -5.98
CA LYS A 251 -13.26 -27.30 -7.01
C LYS A 251 -12.34 -28.40 -6.47
N ASN A 252 -11.62 -28.12 -5.39
CA ASN A 252 -10.72 -29.06 -4.75
C ASN A 252 -11.25 -29.57 -3.38
N SER A 253 -12.56 -29.55 -3.18
CA SER A 253 -13.21 -29.96 -1.93
C SER A 253 -12.86 -31.40 -1.53
N SER A 254 -12.76 -32.31 -2.48
CA SER A 254 -12.35 -33.71 -2.27
C SER A 254 -10.96 -33.83 -1.61
N MET A 255 -10.01 -32.96 -1.98
CA MET A 255 -8.71 -32.92 -1.33
C MET A 255 -8.79 -32.43 0.13
N LEU A 256 -9.69 -31.51 0.44
CA LEU A 256 -9.91 -31.05 1.82
C LEU A 256 -10.53 -32.18 2.65
N VAL A 257 -11.51 -32.87 2.10
CA VAL A 257 -12.14 -34.04 2.73
C VAL A 257 -11.09 -35.09 3.07
N TYR A 258 -10.26 -35.45 2.09
CA TYR A 258 -9.16 -36.41 2.30
C TYR A 258 -8.15 -35.91 3.33
N LYS A 259 -7.68 -34.66 3.20
CA LYS A 259 -6.68 -34.07 4.11
C LYS A 259 -7.16 -34.02 5.56
N TYR A 260 -8.46 -33.83 5.76
CA TYR A 260 -9.04 -33.73 7.09
C TYR A 260 -9.52 -35.08 7.63
N GLY A 261 -9.39 -36.16 6.85
CA GLY A 261 -9.85 -37.49 7.23
C GLY A 261 -11.38 -37.57 7.41
N LEU A 262 -12.12 -36.79 6.62
CA LEU A 262 -13.57 -36.71 6.73
C LEU A 262 -14.16 -37.86 5.89
N ASN A 263 -14.87 -38.79 6.54
CA ASN A 263 -15.68 -39.79 5.89
C ASN A 263 -17.12 -39.31 5.78
N GLU A 264 -17.95 -39.94 4.95
CA GLU A 264 -19.38 -39.61 4.84
C GLU A 264 -20.11 -39.71 6.20
N THR A 265 -19.65 -40.56 7.09
CA THR A 265 -20.11 -40.70 8.46
C THR A 265 -19.69 -39.55 9.36
N PHE A 266 -18.59 -38.84 9.05
CA PHE A 266 -18.10 -37.74 9.86
C PHE A 266 -19.12 -36.63 10.04
N PHE A 267 -19.87 -36.30 9.00
CA PHE A 267 -20.91 -35.29 9.06
C PHE A 267 -22.13 -35.73 9.87
N LYS A 268 -22.31 -37.07 10.07
CA LYS A 268 -23.40 -37.66 10.84
C LYS A 268 -23.01 -37.98 12.28
N ASP A 269 -21.78 -38.43 12.53
CA ASP A 269 -21.37 -39.06 13.79
C ASP A 269 -20.60 -38.15 14.75
N THR A 270 -20.05 -37.00 14.30
CA THR A 270 -19.17 -36.18 15.13
C THR A 270 -19.87 -35.36 16.21
N GLY A 271 -21.18 -35.47 16.38
CA GLY A 271 -21.94 -34.62 17.31
C GLY A 271 -21.77 -33.14 17.05
N LEU A 272 -21.18 -32.80 15.91
CA LEU A 272 -21.17 -31.46 15.33
C LEU A 272 -22.63 -31.08 15.12
N ASN A 273 -23.17 -30.34 16.09
CA ASN A 273 -24.56 -29.95 16.08
C ASN A 273 -24.72 -28.85 15.01
N THR A 274 -24.80 -29.29 13.74
CA THR A 274 -25.05 -28.43 12.58
C THR A 274 -26.29 -27.58 12.79
N GLU A 275 -27.29 -28.09 13.51
CA GLU A 275 -28.49 -27.35 13.87
C GLU A 275 -28.16 -26.18 14.81
N LYS A 276 -27.33 -26.39 15.84
CA LYS A 276 -26.92 -25.29 16.73
C LYS A 276 -26.03 -24.27 16.04
N ALA A 277 -25.09 -24.70 15.18
CA ALA A 277 -24.29 -23.80 14.36
C ALA A 277 -25.17 -23.00 13.38
N ALA A 278 -26.16 -23.67 12.75
CA ALA A 278 -27.11 -23.02 11.86
C ALA A 278 -28.02 -22.02 12.59
N VAL A 279 -28.45 -22.34 13.81
CA VAL A 279 -29.23 -21.43 14.66
C VAL A 279 -28.40 -20.20 15.04
N LEU A 280 -27.18 -20.41 15.51
CA LEU A 280 -26.28 -19.33 15.85
C LEU A 280 -25.99 -18.41 14.64
N HIS A 281 -25.79 -19.02 13.48
CA HIS A 281 -25.62 -18.31 12.21
C HIS A 281 -26.85 -17.51 11.81
N ALA A 282 -28.04 -18.09 11.99
CA ALA A 282 -29.28 -17.38 11.74
C ALA A 282 -29.48 -16.21 12.69
N GLU A 283 -29.14 -16.37 13.96
CA GLU A 283 -29.18 -15.28 14.96
C GLU A 283 -28.21 -14.13 14.63
N VAL A 284 -26.98 -14.45 14.27
CA VAL A 284 -25.98 -13.42 13.84
C VAL A 284 -26.44 -12.70 12.58
N ARG A 285 -27.00 -13.42 11.60
CA ARG A 285 -27.54 -12.83 10.38
C ARG A 285 -28.72 -11.92 10.65
N CYS A 286 -29.67 -12.35 11.46
CA CYS A 286 -30.79 -11.50 11.87
C CYS A 286 -30.34 -10.24 12.61
N ALA A 287 -29.32 -10.36 13.49
CA ALA A 287 -28.77 -9.21 14.17
C ALA A 287 -28.13 -8.19 13.21
N ARG A 288 -27.42 -8.66 12.17
CA ARG A 288 -26.86 -7.79 11.13
C ARG A 288 -27.92 -7.09 10.31
N GLU A 289 -28.94 -7.83 9.86
CA GLU A 289 -30.05 -7.25 9.09
C GLU A 289 -30.79 -6.18 9.90
N GLU A 290 -30.99 -6.41 11.20
CA GLU A 290 -31.59 -5.41 12.10
C GLU A 290 -30.67 -4.18 12.25
N LEU A 291 -29.35 -4.40 12.35
CA LEU A 291 -28.37 -3.33 12.44
C LEU A 291 -28.35 -2.48 11.16
N GLU A 292 -28.32 -3.12 9.98
CA GLU A 292 -28.36 -2.40 8.69
C GLU A 292 -29.64 -1.60 8.54
N LYS A 293 -30.79 -2.17 8.86
CA LYS A 293 -32.07 -1.46 8.88
C LYS A 293 -32.07 -0.28 9.85
N SER A 294 -31.43 -0.45 11.01
CA SER A 294 -31.28 0.63 11.98
C SER A 294 -30.39 1.76 11.45
N LYS A 295 -29.31 1.43 10.76
CA LYS A 295 -28.42 2.40 10.10
C LYS A 295 -29.15 3.17 8.98
N GLU A 296 -29.93 2.48 8.16
CA GLU A 296 -30.74 3.08 7.10
C GLU A 296 -31.77 4.05 7.68
N LEU A 297 -32.49 3.64 8.73
CA LEU A 297 -33.47 4.50 9.40
C LEU A 297 -32.82 5.76 10.02
N LEU A 298 -31.65 5.62 10.61
CA LEU A 298 -30.88 6.75 11.15
C LEU A 298 -30.38 7.69 10.04
N ALA A 299 -29.94 7.15 8.91
CA ALA A 299 -29.53 7.93 7.75
C ALA A 299 -30.72 8.72 7.13
N GLU A 300 -31.94 8.18 7.22
CA GLU A 300 -33.17 8.85 6.82
C GLU A 300 -33.71 9.83 7.88
N GLY A 301 -33.04 9.98 9.03
CA GLY A 301 -33.47 10.85 10.12
C GLY A 301 -34.69 10.33 10.89
N LYS A 302 -35.02 9.04 10.75
CA LYS A 302 -36.11 8.38 11.49
C LYS A 302 -35.61 7.84 12.82
N GLU A 303 -36.42 7.96 13.86
CA GLU A 303 -36.11 7.39 15.17
C GLU A 303 -36.22 5.87 15.14
N VAL A 304 -35.19 5.19 15.64
CA VAL A 304 -35.18 3.72 15.77
C VAL A 304 -36.01 3.33 16.99
N GLU A 305 -37.02 2.49 16.80
CA GLU A 305 -37.79 1.91 17.88
C GLU A 305 -37.10 0.65 18.46
N PHE A 306 -36.91 0.64 19.77
CA PHE A 306 -36.31 -0.50 20.46
C PHE A 306 -37.36 -1.55 20.76
N SER A 307 -36.97 -2.83 20.67
CA SER A 307 -37.82 -3.96 21.04
C SER A 307 -37.84 -4.19 22.55
N ARG A 308 -38.83 -4.97 23.02
CA ARG A 308 -38.85 -5.46 24.39
C ARG A 308 -37.62 -6.37 24.63
N SER A 309 -37.04 -6.25 25.80
CA SER A 309 -35.80 -6.95 26.23
C SER A 309 -34.50 -6.43 25.64
N SER A 310 -34.53 -5.37 24.84
CA SER A 310 -33.32 -4.68 24.45
C SER A 310 -32.64 -4.05 25.65
N VAL A 311 -31.30 -4.11 25.68
CA VAL A 311 -30.47 -3.41 26.66
C VAL A 311 -30.10 -2.07 26.06
N VAL A 312 -30.27 -1.01 26.82
CA VAL A 312 -30.00 0.38 26.43
C VAL A 312 -29.25 1.10 27.54
N GLU A 313 -28.48 2.10 27.19
CA GLU A 313 -27.94 3.04 28.15
C GLU A 313 -28.87 4.24 28.23
N ALA A 314 -29.37 4.52 29.43
CA ALA A 314 -30.33 5.59 29.66
C ALA A 314 -30.02 6.40 30.93
N ARG A 315 -30.38 7.68 30.92
CA ARG A 315 -30.32 8.52 32.12
C ARG A 315 -31.44 8.16 33.07
N ARG A 316 -31.13 8.07 34.36
CA ARG A 316 -32.13 7.80 35.41
C ARG A 316 -32.52 9.07 36.13
N ARG A 317 -33.74 9.08 36.67
CA ARG A 317 -34.16 10.18 37.56
C ARG A 317 -33.48 10.10 38.91
N VAL A 318 -32.88 11.22 39.30
CA VAL A 318 -32.27 11.38 40.63
C VAL A 318 -33.35 11.84 41.62
N ARG A 319 -34.31 12.64 41.17
CA ARG A 319 -35.44 13.11 41.98
C ARG A 319 -36.76 12.69 41.37
N LYS A 320 -37.80 12.50 42.21
CA LYS A 320 -39.18 12.24 41.71
C LYS A 320 -39.72 13.52 41.05
N GLY A 321 -40.07 13.45 39.77
CA GLY A 321 -40.58 14.59 38.99
C GLY A 321 -40.71 14.23 37.50
N GLU A 322 -40.91 15.21 36.66
CA GLU A 322 -40.94 15.07 35.21
C GLU A 322 -39.53 14.77 34.64
N TRP A 323 -39.49 14.34 33.38
CA TRP A 323 -38.24 14.00 32.67
C TRP A 323 -37.50 15.27 32.19
N GLU A 324 -37.14 16.17 33.14
CA GLU A 324 -36.42 17.39 32.90
C GLU A 324 -34.92 17.27 33.25
N ILE A 325 -34.07 18.01 32.56
CA ILE A 325 -32.60 17.95 32.67
C ILE A 325 -32.11 18.08 34.14
N GLY A 326 -32.76 18.91 34.96
CA GLY A 326 -32.39 19.12 36.37
C GLY A 326 -32.72 17.92 37.30
N ASN A 327 -33.50 16.98 36.86
CA ASN A 327 -33.92 15.79 37.62
C ASN A 327 -33.22 14.50 37.15
N LEU A 328 -32.32 14.57 36.16
CA LEU A 328 -31.65 13.44 35.52
C LEU A 328 -30.22 13.29 36.01
N SER A 329 -29.70 12.08 35.93
CA SER A 329 -28.29 11.80 36.16
C SER A 329 -27.42 12.34 35.03
N ASP A 330 -26.21 12.79 35.37
CA ASP A 330 -25.23 13.25 34.38
C ASP A 330 -24.65 12.10 33.54
N GLN A 331 -24.71 10.88 34.06
CA GLN A 331 -24.18 9.67 33.42
C GLN A 331 -25.32 8.78 32.92
N PHE A 332 -25.02 8.01 31.88
CA PHE A 332 -25.87 6.95 31.38
C PHE A 332 -25.64 5.65 32.15
N TYR A 333 -26.67 4.86 32.31
CA TYR A 333 -26.63 3.60 33.06
C TYR A 333 -27.30 2.50 32.23
N PRO A 334 -26.77 1.27 32.26
CA PRO A 334 -27.34 0.17 31.51
C PRO A 334 -28.70 -0.23 32.07
N ALA A 335 -29.67 -0.35 31.20
CA ALA A 335 -31.07 -0.69 31.51
C ALA A 335 -31.67 -1.62 30.47
N VAL A 336 -32.60 -2.45 30.91
CA VAL A 336 -33.33 -3.38 30.04
C VAL A 336 -34.75 -2.86 29.78
N ILE A 337 -35.18 -2.83 28.54
CA ILE A 337 -36.53 -2.43 28.15
C ILE A 337 -37.51 -3.56 28.50
N THR A 338 -38.45 -3.27 29.36
CA THR A 338 -39.46 -4.23 29.77
C THR A 338 -40.78 -4.05 29.00
N LYS A 339 -41.09 -2.85 28.55
CA LYS A 339 -42.32 -2.55 27.81
C LYS A 339 -42.14 -1.33 26.91
N VAL A 340 -42.73 -1.39 25.72
CA VAL A 340 -42.78 -0.31 24.75
C VAL A 340 -44.20 0.27 24.68
N HIS A 341 -44.35 1.57 24.69
CA HIS A 341 -45.62 2.30 24.58
C HIS A 341 -45.62 3.18 23.34
N SER A 342 -46.48 2.87 22.37
CA SER A 342 -46.51 3.55 21.06
C SER A 342 -47.71 4.49 20.84
N LYS A 343 -48.60 4.70 21.85
CA LYS A 343 -49.90 5.40 21.64
C LYS A 343 -49.86 6.92 21.69
N SER A 344 -48.76 7.53 22.20
CA SER A 344 -48.66 9.01 22.33
C SER A 344 -47.21 9.49 22.27
N GLY A 345 -46.46 9.01 21.30
CA GLY A 345 -44.99 9.11 21.24
C GLY A 345 -44.38 7.84 21.84
N VAL A 346 -43.22 7.43 21.27
CA VAL A 346 -42.55 6.20 21.70
C VAL A 346 -41.88 6.42 23.06
N THR A 347 -42.39 5.72 24.09
CA THR A 347 -41.80 5.75 25.45
C THR A 347 -41.58 4.35 25.95
N TYR A 348 -40.63 4.16 26.85
CA TYR A 348 -40.17 2.85 27.27
C TYR A 348 -40.25 2.69 28.80
N ASP A 349 -40.63 1.49 29.26
CA ASP A 349 -40.46 1.12 30.66
C ASP A 349 -39.11 0.40 30.80
N LEU A 350 -38.25 0.90 31.68
CA LEU A 350 -36.88 0.41 31.85
C LEU A 350 -36.68 -0.21 33.25
N VAL A 351 -35.77 -1.17 33.31
CA VAL A 351 -35.21 -1.68 34.57
C VAL A 351 -33.70 -1.54 34.53
N PHE A 352 -33.16 -0.69 35.35
CA PHE A 352 -31.71 -0.46 35.44
C PHE A 352 -30.99 -1.69 36.03
N SER A 353 -29.91 -2.12 35.39
CA SER A 353 -29.20 -3.35 35.74
C SER A 353 -28.47 -3.25 37.07
N ASP A 354 -27.93 -2.07 37.40
CA ASP A 354 -27.16 -1.79 38.62
C ASP A 354 -28.01 -1.74 39.89
N THR A 355 -29.14 -1.05 39.85
CA THR A 355 -30.00 -0.79 41.00
C THR A 355 -31.30 -1.59 41.02
N LYS A 356 -31.60 -2.32 39.94
CA LYS A 356 -32.90 -2.98 39.69
C LYS A 356 -34.09 -2.03 39.81
N LYS A 357 -33.86 -0.72 39.75
CA LYS A 357 -34.89 0.32 39.82
C LYS A 357 -35.69 0.32 38.52
N LYS A 358 -37.03 0.36 38.65
CA LYS A 358 -37.94 0.44 37.52
C LYS A 358 -38.34 1.88 37.27
N GLU A 359 -38.17 2.31 36.03
CA GLU A 359 -38.66 3.60 35.55
C GLU A 359 -39.67 3.37 34.42
N LYS A 360 -40.76 4.17 34.43
CA LYS A 360 -41.86 4.01 33.46
C LYS A 360 -41.92 5.22 32.54
N ARG A 361 -42.30 4.96 31.27
CA ARG A 361 -42.51 5.99 30.23
C ARG A 361 -41.31 6.91 30.03
N VAL A 362 -40.13 6.33 29.95
CA VAL A 362 -38.88 7.05 29.67
C VAL A 362 -38.87 7.48 28.19
N PRO A 363 -38.71 8.76 27.89
CA PRO A 363 -38.63 9.23 26.50
C PRO A 363 -37.36 8.73 25.80
N ARG A 364 -37.44 8.54 24.50
CA ARG A 364 -36.32 8.12 23.65
C ARG A 364 -35.12 9.05 23.73
N THR A 365 -35.35 10.35 23.88
CA THR A 365 -34.31 11.39 23.94
C THR A 365 -33.35 11.25 25.13
N LEU A 366 -33.65 10.40 26.09
CA LEU A 366 -32.83 10.14 27.27
C LEU A 366 -31.91 8.93 27.13
N PHE A 367 -31.93 8.29 25.96
CA PHE A 367 -31.03 7.19 25.63
C PHE A 367 -29.77 7.73 24.98
N ASP A 368 -28.68 6.99 25.10
CA ASP A 368 -27.45 7.36 24.43
C ASP A 368 -27.57 7.25 22.93
N SER A 369 -26.62 7.86 22.22
CA SER A 369 -26.60 7.88 20.77
C SER A 369 -26.53 6.47 20.16
N ALA A 370 -26.95 6.36 18.90
CA ALA A 370 -27.06 5.07 18.19
C ALA A 370 -25.78 4.23 18.18
N GLU A 371 -24.62 4.86 18.34
CA GLU A 371 -23.32 4.15 18.39
C GLU A 371 -23.20 3.19 19.59
N GLY A 372 -23.69 3.59 20.76
CA GLY A 372 -23.70 2.73 21.94
C GLY A 372 -24.63 1.52 21.78
N ILE A 373 -25.74 1.69 21.09
CA ILE A 373 -26.73 0.62 20.82
C ILE A 373 -26.18 -0.42 19.84
N GLU A 374 -25.43 0.03 18.84
CA GLU A 374 -24.83 -0.83 17.84
C GLU A 374 -23.91 -1.87 18.49
N VAL A 375 -23.08 -1.43 19.42
CA VAL A 375 -22.17 -2.30 20.17
C VAL A 375 -22.92 -3.26 21.08
N GLU A 376 -24.02 -2.84 21.72
CA GLU A 376 -24.77 -3.68 22.65
C GLU A 376 -25.61 -4.74 21.94
N LEU A 377 -26.24 -4.42 20.80
CA LEU A 377 -26.94 -5.41 19.96
C LEU A 377 -26.00 -6.52 19.46
N ILE A 378 -24.80 -6.16 19.08
CA ILE A 378 -23.76 -7.12 18.64
C ILE A 378 -23.33 -7.99 19.83
N ARG A 379 -23.05 -7.40 21.00
CA ARG A 379 -22.62 -8.13 22.21
C ARG A 379 -23.65 -9.14 22.70
N LEU A 380 -24.93 -8.82 22.64
CA LEU A 380 -26.00 -9.68 23.13
C LEU A 380 -26.25 -10.93 22.28
N ARG A 381 -25.86 -10.90 21.01
CA ARG A 381 -26.14 -11.97 20.05
C ARG A 381 -24.92 -12.73 19.59
N LEU A 382 -23.73 -12.19 19.80
CA LEU A 382 -22.49 -12.92 19.52
C LEU A 382 -22.16 -13.88 20.67
N PRO A 383 -21.69 -15.09 20.38
CA PRO A 383 -21.22 -16.00 21.40
C PRO A 383 -20.04 -15.40 22.15
N ASP A 384 -19.94 -15.68 23.46
CA ASP A 384 -18.80 -15.28 24.27
C ASP A 384 -17.50 -15.79 23.63
N PRO A 385 -16.57 -14.89 23.27
CA PRO A 385 -15.33 -15.26 22.59
C PRO A 385 -14.50 -16.31 23.35
N VAL A 386 -14.51 -16.27 24.67
CA VAL A 386 -13.76 -17.21 25.51
C VAL A 386 -14.37 -18.61 25.46
N ASN A 387 -15.68 -18.72 25.45
CA ASN A 387 -16.36 -20.02 25.42
C ASN A 387 -16.33 -20.67 24.04
N TRP A 388 -16.38 -19.91 22.98
CA TRP A 388 -16.40 -20.51 21.65
C TRP A 388 -15.01 -20.94 21.17
N GLN A 389 -13.95 -20.37 21.68
CA GLN A 389 -12.57 -20.71 21.31
C GLN A 389 -12.12 -22.05 21.89
N LEU A 390 -12.62 -22.43 23.05
CA LEU A 390 -12.21 -23.65 23.74
C LEU A 390 -12.92 -24.91 23.28
N ASN A 391 -13.98 -24.82 22.50
CA ASN A 391 -14.76 -25.98 22.05
C ASN A 391 -15.08 -25.94 20.56
N VAL A 392 -14.30 -26.67 19.77
CA VAL A 392 -14.41 -26.75 18.31
C VAL A 392 -15.83 -27.16 17.85
N CYS A 393 -16.53 -28.01 18.61
CA CYS A 393 -17.87 -28.45 18.27
C CYS A 393 -18.96 -27.39 18.46
N ARG A 394 -18.73 -26.42 19.36
CA ARG A 394 -19.64 -25.27 19.59
C ARG A 394 -19.38 -24.10 18.66
N ASN A 395 -18.22 -24.09 17.99
CA ASN A 395 -17.70 -22.92 17.32
C ASN A 395 -17.60 -23.06 15.80
N ILE A 396 -18.06 -24.17 15.26
CA ILE A 396 -18.24 -24.30 13.82
C ILE A 396 -19.23 -23.23 13.40
N GLY A 397 -18.78 -22.32 12.54
CA GLY A 397 -19.53 -21.14 12.10
C GLY A 397 -19.15 -19.83 12.79
N ALA A 398 -18.33 -19.83 13.82
CA ALA A 398 -17.80 -18.61 14.42
C ALA A 398 -16.55 -18.13 13.67
N VAL A 399 -16.70 -17.85 12.40
CA VAL A 399 -15.67 -17.29 11.53
C VAL A 399 -15.79 -15.76 11.47
N ASN A 400 -14.73 -15.10 11.00
CA ASN A 400 -14.75 -13.66 10.80
C ASN A 400 -15.93 -13.25 9.90
N GLU A 401 -16.63 -12.19 10.29
CA GLU A 401 -17.83 -11.72 9.60
C GLU A 401 -17.62 -11.42 8.12
N LYS A 402 -16.52 -10.76 7.79
CA LYS A 402 -16.16 -10.45 6.41
C LYS A 402 -15.92 -11.71 5.56
N TYR A 403 -15.34 -12.74 6.18
CA TYR A 403 -15.15 -14.03 5.52
C TYR A 403 -16.49 -14.73 5.28
N GLN A 404 -17.38 -14.74 6.29
CA GLN A 404 -18.70 -15.32 6.18
C GLN A 404 -19.56 -14.62 5.12
N GLU A 405 -19.57 -13.30 5.12
CA GLU A 405 -20.26 -12.52 4.09
C GLU A 405 -19.79 -12.86 2.66
N SER A 406 -18.47 -13.03 2.51
CA SER A 406 -17.88 -13.43 1.23
C SER A 406 -18.30 -14.87 0.84
N LEU A 407 -18.40 -15.74 1.83
CA LEU A 407 -18.85 -17.12 1.64
C LEU A 407 -20.34 -17.18 1.26
N ASP A 408 -21.18 -16.39 1.93
CA ASP A 408 -22.61 -16.30 1.64
C ASP A 408 -22.85 -15.77 0.21
N LYS A 409 -22.13 -14.74 -0.19
CA LYS A 409 -22.17 -14.22 -1.56
C LYS A 409 -21.73 -15.27 -2.59
N TYR A 410 -20.69 -16.04 -2.27
CA TYR A 410 -20.20 -17.09 -3.15
C TYR A 410 -21.23 -18.23 -3.27
N ARG A 411 -21.85 -18.64 -2.17
CA ARG A 411 -22.92 -19.69 -2.16
C ARG A 411 -24.12 -19.25 -2.99
N ALA A 412 -24.64 -18.05 -2.75
CA ALA A 412 -25.78 -17.51 -3.48
C ALA A 412 -25.52 -17.48 -5.00
N LYS A 413 -24.32 -17.12 -5.41
CA LYS A 413 -23.90 -17.17 -6.81
C LYS A 413 -23.86 -18.59 -7.35
N ARG A 414 -23.26 -19.53 -6.62
CA ARG A 414 -23.15 -20.93 -7.02
C ARG A 414 -24.53 -21.61 -7.13
N ASP A 415 -25.42 -21.36 -6.19
CA ASP A 415 -26.76 -21.90 -6.19
C ASP A 415 -27.61 -21.36 -7.36
N SER A 416 -27.38 -20.10 -7.76
CA SER A 416 -28.03 -19.50 -8.95
C SER A 416 -27.52 -20.06 -10.28
N GLU A 417 -26.25 -20.47 -10.35
CA GLU A 417 -25.59 -21.00 -11.54
C GLU A 417 -25.82 -22.52 -11.74
N ASN A 418 -26.69 -23.16 -10.95
CA ASN A 418 -26.94 -24.63 -10.94
C ASN A 418 -25.62 -25.44 -10.87
N GLY A 419 -24.68 -25.00 -10.06
CA GLY A 419 -23.38 -25.63 -9.93
C GLY A 419 -23.46 -27.04 -9.38
N THR A 420 -23.39 -28.01 -10.25
CA THR A 420 -23.27 -29.44 -9.92
C THR A 420 -21.86 -29.71 -9.42
N GLY A 421 -21.59 -29.48 -8.14
CA GLY A 421 -20.35 -29.89 -7.48
C GLY A 421 -20.58 -31.20 -6.71
N GLU A 422 -19.49 -31.97 -6.50
CA GLU A 422 -19.52 -33.23 -5.73
C GLU A 422 -19.98 -33.07 -4.28
N VAL A 423 -19.95 -31.84 -3.74
CA VAL A 423 -20.32 -31.52 -2.35
C VAL A 423 -21.47 -30.53 -2.32
N ASP A 424 -22.48 -30.84 -1.53
CA ASP A 424 -23.61 -29.96 -1.25
C ASP A 424 -23.18 -28.62 -0.65
N SER A 425 -23.99 -27.57 -0.85
CA SER A 425 -23.69 -26.19 -0.36
C SER A 425 -23.46 -26.13 1.15
N GLY A 426 -24.19 -26.92 1.94
CA GLY A 426 -23.99 -27.02 3.38
C GLY A 426 -22.69 -27.72 3.77
N GLY A 427 -22.36 -28.81 3.10
CA GLY A 427 -21.09 -29.51 3.29
C GLY A 427 -19.88 -28.66 2.91
N LEU A 428 -20.02 -27.86 1.84
CA LEU A 428 -18.96 -26.94 1.41
C LEU A 428 -18.71 -25.83 2.44
N GLU A 429 -19.76 -25.24 2.99
CA GLU A 429 -19.65 -24.24 4.05
C GLU A 429 -18.92 -24.80 5.27
N MET A 430 -19.29 -26.03 5.67
CA MET A 430 -18.63 -26.71 6.79
C MET A 430 -17.13 -26.96 6.52
N LEU A 431 -16.78 -27.36 5.30
CA LEU A 431 -15.36 -27.52 4.92
C LEU A 431 -14.58 -26.22 5.02
N PHE A 432 -15.18 -25.11 4.62
CA PHE A 432 -14.56 -23.79 4.72
C PHE A 432 -14.40 -23.34 6.19
N TRP A 433 -15.41 -23.57 7.02
CA TRP A 433 -15.31 -23.32 8.45
C TRP A 433 -14.23 -24.16 9.12
N MET A 434 -14.17 -25.45 8.79
CA MET A 434 -13.11 -26.31 9.30
C MET A 434 -11.71 -25.86 8.85
N LYS A 435 -11.58 -25.43 7.60
CA LYS A 435 -10.31 -24.88 7.12
C LYS A 435 -9.95 -23.61 7.90
N TYR A 436 -10.90 -22.71 8.11
CA TYR A 436 -10.70 -21.50 8.88
C TYR A 436 -10.26 -21.82 10.32
N MET A 437 -11.02 -22.65 11.02
CA MET A 437 -10.72 -23.03 12.41
C MET A 437 -9.35 -23.71 12.56
N ARG A 438 -8.95 -24.54 11.60
CA ARG A 438 -7.62 -25.16 11.59
C ARG A 438 -6.50 -24.20 11.19
N SER A 439 -6.84 -23.03 10.73
CA SER A 439 -5.90 -21.98 10.34
C SER A 439 -5.75 -20.91 11.41
N LEU A 440 -6.46 -21.03 12.53
CA LEU A 440 -6.28 -20.13 13.66
C LEU A 440 -4.85 -20.25 14.21
N VAL A 441 -4.37 -19.15 14.76
CA VAL A 441 -3.07 -19.07 15.42
C VAL A 441 -3.06 -19.92 16.69
N ASP A 442 -1.94 -20.54 16.98
CA ASP A 442 -1.79 -21.32 18.20
C ASP A 442 -1.58 -20.40 19.41
N PRO A 443 -2.29 -20.61 20.55
CA PRO A 443 -2.02 -19.86 21.76
C PRO A 443 -0.56 -20.00 22.21
N GLY A 444 0.04 -18.91 22.64
CA GLY A 444 1.47 -18.85 22.99
C GLY A 444 2.38 -18.46 21.84
N GLU A 445 1.85 -18.27 20.61
CA GLU A 445 2.66 -17.81 19.47
C GLU A 445 3.23 -16.41 19.72
N SER A 446 4.54 -16.24 19.48
CA SER A 446 5.24 -14.95 19.65
C SER A 446 5.00 -14.03 18.45
N VAL A 447 3.81 -13.49 18.36
CA VAL A 447 3.36 -12.68 17.21
C VAL A 447 4.08 -11.35 17.08
N GLY A 448 4.62 -10.83 18.17
CA GLY A 448 5.43 -9.62 18.14
C GLY A 448 6.74 -9.81 17.38
N VAL A 449 7.39 -10.97 17.54
CA VAL A 449 8.58 -11.32 16.76
C VAL A 449 8.23 -11.47 15.28
N ILE A 450 7.13 -12.15 14.96
CA ILE A 450 6.65 -12.30 13.59
C ILE A 450 6.38 -10.93 12.96
N ALA A 451 5.71 -10.03 13.67
CA ALA A 451 5.46 -8.67 13.20
C ALA A 451 6.77 -7.90 12.95
N GLY A 452 7.72 -7.96 13.88
CA GLY A 452 9.03 -7.32 13.74
C GLY A 452 9.82 -7.85 12.55
N GLN A 453 9.79 -9.16 12.31
CA GLN A 453 10.42 -9.78 11.15
C GLN A 453 9.71 -9.40 9.84
N SER A 454 8.38 -9.38 9.83
CA SER A 454 7.58 -9.05 8.65
C SER A 454 7.72 -7.59 8.22
N ILE A 455 8.04 -6.68 9.15
CA ILE A 455 8.39 -5.29 8.85
C ILE A 455 9.86 -5.16 8.45
N GLY A 456 10.73 -5.88 9.13
CA GLY A 456 12.19 -5.80 8.94
C GLY A 456 12.65 -6.38 7.61
N GLU A 457 12.11 -7.51 7.19
CA GLU A 457 12.49 -8.16 5.93
C GLU A 457 12.24 -7.24 4.72
N PRO A 458 11.04 -6.69 4.48
CA PRO A 458 10.83 -5.79 3.35
C PRO A 458 11.65 -4.48 3.43
N SER A 459 12.05 -4.05 4.61
CA SER A 459 12.90 -2.87 4.77
C SER A 459 14.25 -3.00 4.08
N THR A 460 14.77 -4.23 3.96
CA THR A 460 16.01 -4.51 3.21
C THR A 460 15.85 -4.24 1.70
N GLN A 461 14.64 -4.27 1.17
CA GLN A 461 14.33 -4.03 -0.23
C GLN A 461 14.03 -2.55 -0.53
N MET A 462 13.87 -1.71 0.50
CA MET A 462 13.65 -0.27 0.34
C MET A 462 14.92 0.44 -0.14
N THR A 463 14.77 1.56 -0.84
CA THR A 463 15.88 2.40 -1.25
C THR A 463 16.41 3.20 -0.07
N LEU A 464 17.72 3.43 -0.02
CA LEU A 464 18.35 4.29 1.00
C LEU A 464 17.99 5.75 0.82
N ASN A 465 17.87 6.19 -0.42
CA ASN A 465 17.64 7.58 -0.78
C ASN A 465 16.51 7.71 -1.80
N THR A 466 15.77 8.78 -1.71
CA THR A 466 14.63 9.15 -2.56
C THR A 466 15.00 9.56 -4.00
N PHE A 467 16.27 9.52 -4.35
CA PHE A 467 16.79 10.05 -5.63
C PHE A 467 16.27 9.33 -6.87
N HIS A 468 15.78 8.10 -6.75
CA HIS A 468 15.25 7.33 -7.90
C HIS A 468 13.89 7.80 -8.44
N LEU A 469 13.23 8.75 -7.76
CA LEU A 469 11.92 9.29 -8.17
C LEU A 469 11.98 10.71 -8.75
N ALA A 470 13.15 11.24 -9.01
CA ALA A 470 13.37 12.60 -9.51
C ALA A 470 12.94 12.87 -10.97
N GLY A 471 11.97 12.11 -11.50
CA GLY A 471 11.42 12.28 -12.85
C GLY A 471 10.01 12.85 -12.94
N HIS A 472 9.29 12.85 -11.85
CA HIS A 472 7.95 13.46 -11.80
C HIS A 472 8.01 14.60 -10.81
N GLY A 473 7.90 15.85 -11.22
CA GLY A 473 7.82 17.11 -10.46
C GLY A 473 7.37 17.03 -8.98
N ALA A 474 7.74 15.96 -8.32
CA ALA A 474 7.35 15.60 -6.99
C ALA A 474 8.23 16.32 -5.99
N VAL A 475 7.59 16.99 -5.09
CA VAL A 475 8.09 17.48 -3.83
C VAL A 475 9.13 16.50 -3.26
N ASN A 476 10.23 17.01 -2.79
CA ASN A 476 11.30 16.25 -2.15
C ASN A 476 10.77 15.61 -0.86
N VAL A 477 10.20 14.40 -0.97
CA VAL A 477 9.59 13.66 0.14
C VAL A 477 10.56 12.58 0.61
N THR A 478 10.81 12.52 1.91
CA THR A 478 11.61 11.44 2.52
C THR A 478 10.85 10.11 2.35
N LEU A 479 11.47 9.16 1.69
CA LEU A 479 10.91 7.82 1.45
C LEU A 479 11.93 6.75 1.92
N GLY A 480 11.50 5.49 1.89
CA GLY A 480 12.37 4.36 2.22
C GLY A 480 12.68 4.23 3.72
N ILE A 481 13.86 3.69 4.04
CA ILE A 481 14.30 3.40 5.41
C ILE A 481 14.30 4.64 6.32
N PRO A 482 14.76 5.82 5.89
CA PRO A 482 14.72 7.02 6.74
C PRO A 482 13.29 7.38 7.16
N ARG A 483 12.32 7.29 6.27
CA ARG A 483 10.91 7.58 6.59
C ARG A 483 10.30 6.52 7.50
N LEU A 484 10.58 5.25 7.24
CA LEU A 484 10.14 4.15 8.10
C LEU A 484 10.66 4.32 9.53
N ARG A 485 11.94 4.68 9.68
CA ARG A 485 12.56 4.96 10.97
C ARG A 485 11.91 6.17 11.66
N GLU A 486 11.64 7.23 10.93
CA GLU A 486 10.99 8.43 11.46
C GLU A 486 9.59 8.12 12.02
N ILE A 487 8.83 7.27 11.35
CA ILE A 487 7.48 6.87 11.78
C ILE A 487 7.55 5.94 13.00
N ILE A 488 8.37 4.88 12.93
CA ILE A 488 8.34 3.79 13.92
C ILE A 488 9.21 4.09 15.14
N MET A 489 10.43 4.61 14.92
CA MET A 489 11.44 4.68 15.97
C MET A 489 11.42 6.01 16.74
N THR A 490 11.13 7.11 16.09
CA THR A 490 11.34 8.42 16.70
C THR A 490 10.04 9.12 17.07
N GLY A 491 8.93 8.81 16.41
CA GLY A 491 7.68 9.54 16.59
C GLY A 491 7.91 11.06 16.57
N SER A 492 8.80 11.51 15.67
CA SER A 492 9.34 12.86 15.69
C SER A 492 8.24 13.91 15.55
N ARG A 493 8.26 14.90 16.44
CA ARG A 493 7.39 16.09 16.33
C ARG A 493 7.73 16.92 15.09
N THR A 494 8.98 16.85 14.63
CA THR A 494 9.46 17.53 13.42
C THR A 494 9.75 16.49 12.35
N ILE A 495 8.84 16.41 11.37
CA ILE A 495 8.98 15.54 10.21
C ILE A 495 9.99 16.17 9.24
N ALA A 496 10.92 15.39 8.68
CA ALA A 496 11.96 15.89 7.78
C ALA A 496 11.40 16.57 6.52
N THR A 497 10.33 15.98 5.96
CA THR A 497 9.63 16.51 4.79
C THR A 497 8.13 16.50 5.04
N PRO A 498 7.60 17.49 5.78
CA PRO A 498 6.17 17.56 6.07
C PRO A 498 5.38 17.82 4.78
N MET A 499 4.37 17.00 4.53
CA MET A 499 3.44 17.17 3.42
C MET A 499 2.01 17.20 3.95
N MET A 500 1.25 18.20 3.49
CA MET A 500 -0.16 18.32 3.79
C MET A 500 -0.94 18.34 2.48
N GLN A 501 -1.95 17.48 2.36
CA GLN A 501 -2.91 17.52 1.26
C GLN A 501 -4.20 18.16 1.76
N ILE A 502 -4.60 19.24 1.10
CA ILE A 502 -5.81 19.97 1.43
C ILE A 502 -6.79 19.78 0.28
N PRO A 503 -7.78 18.89 0.39
CA PRO A 503 -8.82 18.76 -0.62
C PRO A 503 -9.68 20.02 -0.65
N LEU A 504 -9.93 20.56 -1.83
CA LEU A 504 -10.83 21.70 -2.00
C LEU A 504 -12.27 21.20 -2.05
N LEU A 505 -13.16 21.98 -1.46
CA LEU A 505 -14.60 21.73 -1.61
C LEU A 505 -14.99 21.88 -3.10
N PRO A 506 -15.90 21.05 -3.62
CA PRO A 506 -16.32 21.11 -5.02
C PRO A 506 -16.91 22.47 -5.45
N THR A 507 -17.35 23.27 -4.49
CA THR A 507 -17.94 24.62 -4.69
C THR A 507 -16.90 25.73 -4.81
N VAL A 508 -15.62 25.45 -4.52
CA VAL A 508 -14.54 26.46 -4.52
C VAL A 508 -13.90 26.54 -5.91
N PRO A 509 -13.86 27.71 -6.55
CA PRO A 509 -13.22 27.85 -7.85
C PRO A 509 -11.70 27.69 -7.75
N GLN A 510 -11.10 27.20 -8.83
CA GLN A 510 -9.65 26.91 -8.92
C GLN A 510 -8.78 28.14 -8.64
N ASP A 511 -9.23 29.33 -9.04
CA ASP A 511 -8.55 30.62 -8.77
C ASP A 511 -8.31 30.87 -7.27
N SER A 512 -9.21 30.36 -6.41
CA SER A 512 -9.07 30.48 -4.96
C SER A 512 -7.91 29.63 -4.44
N ALA A 513 -7.68 28.45 -5.05
CA ALA A 513 -6.53 27.60 -4.73
C ALA A 513 -5.22 28.29 -5.10
N GLU A 514 -5.15 28.91 -6.27
CA GLU A 514 -3.96 29.64 -6.71
C GLU A 514 -3.66 30.86 -5.83
N ARG A 515 -4.68 31.60 -5.42
CA ARG A 515 -4.52 32.71 -4.46
C ARG A 515 -4.04 32.22 -3.09
N LEU A 516 -4.55 31.07 -2.63
CA LEU A 516 -4.11 30.45 -1.37
C LEU A 516 -2.66 29.98 -1.49
N MET A 517 -2.31 29.31 -2.60
CA MET A 517 -0.95 28.86 -2.88
C MET A 517 0.04 30.04 -2.85
N LYS A 518 -0.28 31.18 -3.50
CA LYS A 518 0.54 32.39 -3.47
C LYS A 518 0.71 32.96 -2.06
N LYS A 519 -0.33 32.86 -1.20
CA LYS A 519 -0.26 33.32 0.20
C LYS A 519 0.57 32.38 1.09
N LEU A 520 0.56 31.08 0.81
CA LEU A 520 1.29 30.07 1.58
C LEU A 520 2.74 29.89 1.10
N HIS A 521 3.03 30.35 -0.11
CA HIS A 521 4.40 30.24 -0.66
C HIS A 521 5.37 31.12 0.15
N ARG A 522 6.43 30.47 0.68
CA ARG A 522 7.52 31.16 1.36
C ARG A 522 8.49 31.71 0.33
N ILE A 523 8.52 33.01 0.17
CA ILE A 523 9.43 33.69 -0.74
C ILE A 523 10.77 33.88 -0.04
N GLY A 524 11.82 33.35 -0.61
CA GLY A 524 13.19 33.59 -0.15
C GLY A 524 13.73 34.93 -0.65
N LEU A 525 14.68 35.54 0.09
CA LEU A 525 15.30 36.79 -0.33
C LEU A 525 16.00 36.66 -1.70
N SER A 526 16.49 35.46 -2.01
CA SER A 526 17.12 35.14 -3.30
C SER A 526 16.15 35.15 -4.49
N GLU A 527 14.85 34.98 -4.25
CA GLU A 527 13.81 35.04 -5.29
C GLU A 527 13.30 36.46 -5.56
N LEU A 528 13.56 37.36 -4.60
CA LEU A 528 13.20 38.80 -4.69
C LEU A 528 14.31 39.64 -5.27
N LEU A 529 15.54 39.12 -5.28
CA LEU A 529 16.67 39.84 -5.78
C LEU A 529 16.86 39.56 -7.26
N ASP A 530 17.22 40.59 -8.01
CA ASP A 530 17.64 40.45 -9.39
C ASP A 530 18.84 39.48 -9.46
N PRO A 531 18.89 38.55 -10.42
CA PRO A 531 20.00 37.61 -10.60
C PRO A 531 21.37 38.30 -10.70
N GLU A 532 21.42 39.59 -11.10
CA GLU A 532 22.64 40.39 -11.18
C GLU A 532 23.03 41.06 -9.85
N CYS A 533 22.14 41.01 -8.82
CA CYS A 533 22.47 41.55 -7.50
C CYS A 533 23.46 40.66 -6.73
N TYR A 534 24.52 41.26 -6.20
CA TYR A 534 25.47 40.61 -5.31
C TYR A 534 25.66 41.42 -4.03
N PHE A 535 25.79 40.70 -2.91
CA PHE A 535 26.14 41.33 -1.63
C PHE A 535 27.64 41.41 -1.44
N ARG A 536 28.13 42.59 -1.12
CA ARG A 536 29.50 42.80 -0.69
C ARG A 536 29.54 42.84 0.83
N VAL A 537 30.18 41.84 1.44
CA VAL A 537 30.45 41.86 2.89
C VAL A 537 31.74 42.64 3.08
N VAL A 538 31.65 43.76 3.77
CA VAL A 538 32.83 44.54 4.20
C VAL A 538 33.01 44.29 5.69
N ASN A 539 34.07 43.58 6.06
CA ASN A 539 34.48 43.47 7.45
C ASN A 539 35.23 44.77 7.83
N TYR A 540 34.69 45.49 8.80
CA TYR A 540 35.36 46.63 9.42
C TYR A 540 36.26 46.17 10.56
#